data_6fbb8e55b67ec214e6851af3f35b9354
#
_entry.id   6fbb8e55b67ec214e6851af3f35b9354
#
_cell.length_a   1.000
_cell.length_b   1.000
_cell.length_c   1.000
_cell.angle_alpha   90.00
_cell.angle_beta   90.00
_cell.angle_gamma   90.00
#
_symmetry.space_group_name_H-M   'P 1'
#
loop_
_entity.id
_entity.type
_entity.pdbx_description
1 polymer ?
#
loop_
_entity_poly.entity_id
_entity_poly.type
_entity_poly.pdbx_seq_one_letter_code
_entity_poly.pdbx_strand_id
1 'polypeptide(L)'
;MIDGHGDDAYKYGQKIRINFSSNVYNHVNHNGLREHLYHRMESIRSYPEPEPYTLEGRLAEKHHLPSASVCVTNGATEAIYLIAQTFRGTNTAIFQPTFSEYADACRMHGHRVASMYKLPTAEGNYLLPPDIRMFWLCNPNNPTGAVIEKAYLKELIEHNPQV
;
A
#
# COMPACT_ATOMS: atom_id res chain seq x y z
N MET A 1 15.88 -7.61 -4.91
CA MET A 1 14.70 -7.59 -5.67
C MET A 1 14.28 -9.01 -5.80
N ILE A 2 13.79 -9.32 -5.41
CA ILE A 2 12.72 -9.76 -5.23
C ILE A 2 11.92 -10.11 -6.45
N ASP A 3 10.80 -10.39 -6.37
CA ASP A 3 10.02 -10.81 -7.52
C ASP A 3 9.68 -9.59 -8.40
N GLY A 4 9.72 -9.75 -9.71
CA GLY A 4 9.51 -8.65 -10.66
C GLY A 4 8.12 -8.04 -10.52
N HIS A 5 8.04 -6.71 -10.68
CA HIS A 5 6.77 -6.04 -10.85
C HIS A 5 6.17 -6.33 -12.22
N GLY A 6 4.88 -6.21 -12.35
CA GLY A 6 4.22 -6.22 -13.65
C GLY A 6 4.65 -5.05 -14.53
N ASP A 7 4.10 -5.01 -15.74
CA ASP A 7 4.34 -3.98 -16.77
C ASP A 7 5.75 -4.02 -17.40
N ASP A 8 6.32 -5.19 -17.50
CA ASP A 8 7.60 -5.47 -18.17
C ASP A 8 7.50 -5.40 -19.72
N ALA A 9 6.62 -4.56 -20.25
CA ALA A 9 6.37 -4.44 -21.68
C ALA A 9 7.63 -4.21 -22.51
N TYR A 10 8.60 -3.51 -21.95
CA TYR A 10 9.90 -3.25 -22.58
C TYR A 10 10.70 -4.53 -22.89
N LYS A 11 10.44 -5.65 -22.18
CA LYS A 11 11.09 -6.94 -22.42
C LYS A 11 10.53 -7.65 -23.66
N TYR A 12 9.31 -7.34 -24.05
CA TYR A 12 8.58 -8.07 -25.09
C TYR A 12 8.37 -7.26 -26.38
N GLY A 13 8.74 -5.98 -26.39
CA GLY A 13 8.58 -5.07 -27.52
C GLY A 13 7.09 -4.85 -27.88
N GLN A 14 6.82 -4.55 -29.17
CA GLN A 14 5.46 -4.22 -29.64
C GLN A 14 4.51 -5.44 -29.80
N LYS A 15 4.92 -6.62 -29.37
CA LYS A 15 4.14 -7.87 -29.57
C LYS A 15 3.00 -8.06 -28.57
N ILE A 16 2.91 -7.23 -27.53
CA ILE A 16 1.89 -7.35 -26.50
C ILE A 16 0.55 -6.79 -27.02
N ARG A 17 -0.45 -7.66 -27.16
CA ARG A 17 -1.82 -7.25 -27.51
C ARG A 17 -2.69 -6.97 -26.29
N ILE A 18 -2.47 -7.71 -25.21
CA ILE A 18 -3.24 -7.63 -23.97
C ILE A 18 -2.25 -7.68 -22.82
N ASN A 19 -2.32 -6.71 -21.91
CA ASN A 19 -1.47 -6.64 -20.73
C ASN A 19 -2.33 -6.78 -19.46
N PHE A 20 -2.15 -7.89 -18.73
CA PHE A 20 -2.76 -8.14 -17.43
C PHE A 20 -1.76 -8.02 -16.27
N SER A 21 -0.54 -7.56 -16.54
CA SER A 21 0.53 -7.48 -15.54
C SER A 21 0.56 -6.16 -14.78
N SER A 22 -0.31 -5.21 -15.14
CA SER A 22 -0.36 -3.88 -14.53
C SER A 22 -1.80 -3.45 -14.29
N ASN A 23 -2.03 -2.75 -13.18
CA ASN A 23 -3.33 -2.15 -12.83
C ASN A 23 -3.46 -0.71 -13.35
N VAL A 24 -2.56 -0.26 -14.22
CA VAL A 24 -2.61 1.09 -14.80
C VAL A 24 -3.75 1.18 -15.80
N TYR A 25 -4.71 2.07 -15.51
CA TYR A 25 -5.82 2.35 -16.43
C TYR A 25 -5.38 3.37 -17.49
N ASN A 26 -5.05 2.90 -18.66
CA ASN A 26 -4.47 3.71 -19.76
C ASN A 26 -5.50 4.47 -20.62
N HIS A 27 -6.81 4.29 -20.37
CA HIS A 27 -7.88 4.98 -21.09
C HIS A 27 -8.36 6.28 -20.44
N VAL A 28 -7.70 6.73 -19.37
CA VAL A 28 -8.02 7.99 -18.71
C VAL A 28 -7.66 9.17 -19.60
N ASN A 29 -8.58 10.14 -19.69
CA ASN A 29 -8.26 11.42 -20.32
C ASN A 29 -7.39 12.27 -19.37
N HIS A 30 -6.13 12.41 -19.69
CA HIS A 30 -5.15 13.16 -18.90
C HIS A 30 -5.05 14.65 -19.28
N ASN A 31 -5.90 15.18 -20.17
CA ASN A 31 -5.73 16.54 -20.66
C ASN A 31 -5.75 17.60 -19.55
N GLY A 32 -6.70 17.52 -18.62
CA GLY A 32 -6.76 18.45 -17.49
C GLY A 32 -5.51 18.38 -16.58
N LEU A 33 -5.00 17.17 -16.33
CA LEU A 33 -3.76 16.99 -15.58
C LEU A 33 -2.55 17.60 -16.31
N ARG A 34 -2.43 17.36 -17.62
CA ARG A 34 -1.36 17.92 -18.45
C ARG A 34 -1.37 19.44 -18.46
N GLU A 35 -2.56 20.04 -18.64
CA GLU A 35 -2.74 21.48 -18.60
C GLU A 35 -2.36 22.06 -17.23
N HIS A 36 -2.81 21.43 -16.14
CA HIS A 36 -2.43 21.86 -14.80
C HIS A 36 -0.92 21.81 -14.59
N LEU A 37 -0.26 20.70 -14.96
CA LEU A 37 1.19 20.57 -14.84
C LEU A 37 1.92 21.62 -15.68
N TYR A 38 1.46 21.88 -16.90
CA TYR A 38 2.04 22.92 -17.77
C TYR A 38 2.01 24.31 -17.10
N HIS A 39 0.87 24.70 -16.52
CA HIS A 39 0.76 25.98 -15.81
C HIS A 39 1.59 26.06 -14.53
N ARG A 40 2.05 24.92 -14.01
CA ARG A 40 2.90 24.84 -12.81
C ARG A 40 4.38 24.61 -13.11
N MET A 41 4.77 24.55 -14.38
CA MET A 41 6.16 24.25 -14.75
C MET A 41 7.19 25.21 -14.15
N GLU A 42 6.84 26.47 -13.93
CA GLU A 42 7.75 27.43 -13.31
C GLU A 42 8.16 27.06 -11.88
N SER A 43 7.36 26.24 -11.17
CA SER A 43 7.69 25.79 -9.82
C SER A 43 8.95 24.93 -9.74
N ILE A 44 9.41 24.34 -10.86
CA ILE A 44 10.66 23.56 -10.91
C ILE A 44 11.93 24.40 -10.67
N ARG A 45 11.81 25.73 -10.68
CA ARG A 45 12.94 26.64 -10.42
C ARG A 45 13.29 26.76 -8.94
N SER A 46 12.44 26.24 -8.07
CA SER A 46 12.61 26.32 -6.63
C SER A 46 12.66 24.92 -6.01
N TYR A 47 13.39 24.80 -4.91
CA TYR A 47 13.30 23.59 -4.11
C TYR A 47 11.87 23.41 -3.60
N PRO A 48 11.38 22.15 -3.54
CA PRO A 48 10.12 21.85 -2.85
C PRO A 48 10.26 22.08 -1.34
N GLU A 49 9.13 22.04 -0.65
CA GLU A 49 9.13 21.94 0.81
C GLU A 49 9.99 20.75 1.25
N PRO A 50 10.83 20.88 2.31
CA PRO A 50 11.66 19.76 2.79
C PRO A 50 10.84 18.55 3.24
N GLU A 51 9.65 18.81 3.76
CA GLU A 51 8.61 17.86 4.09
C GLU A 51 7.31 18.33 3.43
N PRO A 52 6.40 17.45 3.01
CA PRO A 52 5.19 17.84 2.26
C PRO A 52 4.08 18.42 3.15
N TYR A 53 4.40 19.33 4.06
CA TYR A 53 3.50 19.91 5.08
C TYR A 53 2.20 20.48 4.50
N THR A 54 2.29 21.20 3.37
CA THR A 54 1.11 21.77 2.71
C THR A 54 0.16 20.70 2.22
N LEU A 55 0.68 19.59 1.64
CA LEU A 55 -0.14 18.50 1.14
C LEU A 55 -0.73 17.68 2.29
N GLU A 56 0.04 17.39 3.31
CA GLU A 56 -0.41 16.69 4.52
C GLU A 56 -1.54 17.45 5.22
N GLY A 57 -1.39 18.77 5.38
CA GLY A 57 -2.44 19.64 5.94
C GLY A 57 -3.75 19.59 5.14
N ARG A 58 -3.67 19.68 3.81
CA ARG A 58 -4.84 19.59 2.94
C ARG A 58 -5.52 18.22 2.97
N LEU A 59 -4.75 17.14 3.05
CA LEU A 59 -5.29 15.79 3.18
C LEU A 59 -5.94 15.59 4.55
N ALA A 60 -5.30 16.07 5.61
CA ALA A 60 -5.85 16.04 6.96
C ALA A 60 -7.20 16.77 7.05
N GLU A 61 -7.28 17.99 6.53
CA GLU A 61 -8.52 18.77 6.45
C GLU A 61 -9.60 18.01 5.67
N LYS A 62 -9.28 17.51 4.47
CA LYS A 62 -10.20 16.76 3.63
C LYS A 62 -10.78 15.53 4.32
N HIS A 63 -10.00 14.85 5.14
CA HIS A 63 -10.37 13.61 5.84
C HIS A 63 -10.79 13.82 7.29
N HIS A 64 -10.83 15.07 7.76
CA HIS A 64 -11.17 15.42 9.15
C HIS A 64 -10.25 14.73 10.18
N LEU A 65 -8.96 14.69 9.88
CA LEU A 65 -7.91 14.10 10.72
C LEU A 65 -6.96 15.18 11.26
N PRO A 66 -6.28 14.94 12.38
CA PRO A 66 -5.15 15.75 12.78
C PRO A 66 -4.03 15.67 11.72
N SER A 67 -3.34 16.76 11.42
CA SER A 67 -2.24 16.76 10.44
C SER A 67 -1.11 15.79 10.81
N ALA A 68 -0.85 15.60 12.10
CA ALA A 68 0.11 14.63 12.61
C ALA A 68 -0.26 13.15 12.32
N SER A 69 -1.48 12.89 11.83
CA SER A 69 -1.94 11.55 11.46
C SER A 69 -1.82 11.26 9.97
N VAL A 70 -1.25 12.19 9.20
CA VAL A 70 -1.07 12.07 7.76
C VAL A 70 0.41 12.11 7.44
N CYS A 71 0.86 11.15 6.66
CA CYS A 71 2.21 11.09 6.13
C CYS A 71 2.15 10.91 4.62
N VAL A 72 2.74 11.83 3.87
CA VAL A 72 2.84 11.75 2.42
C VAL A 72 4.16 11.12 2.03
N THR A 73 4.11 10.14 1.15
CA THR A 73 5.28 9.40 0.67
C THR A 73 5.36 9.42 -0.86
N ASN A 74 6.50 9.04 -1.40
CA ASN A 74 6.71 8.89 -2.84
C ASN A 74 6.07 7.57 -3.34
N GLY A 75 4.75 7.52 -3.25
CA GLY A 75 3.93 6.35 -3.58
C GLY A 75 3.77 5.37 -2.41
N ALA A 76 2.83 4.42 -2.58
CA ALA A 76 2.48 3.44 -1.56
C ALA A 76 3.65 2.50 -1.21
N THR A 77 4.54 2.24 -2.14
CA THR A 77 5.70 1.37 -1.90
C THR A 77 6.61 1.96 -0.83
N GLU A 78 6.95 3.26 -0.89
CA GLU A 78 7.73 3.89 0.18
C GLU A 78 7.03 3.80 1.53
N ALA A 79 5.71 4.05 1.59
CA ALA A 79 4.94 3.91 2.82
C ALA A 79 5.04 2.49 3.40
N ILE A 80 4.96 1.46 2.56
CA ILE A 80 5.09 0.05 2.98
C ILE A 80 6.46 -0.19 3.63
N TYR A 81 7.54 0.28 3.01
CA TYR A 81 8.89 0.10 3.54
C TYR A 81 9.12 0.88 4.84
N LEU A 82 8.63 2.11 4.95
CA LEU A 82 8.72 2.91 6.16
C LEU A 82 7.95 2.28 7.33
N ILE A 83 6.75 1.75 7.06
CA ILE A 83 5.96 1.03 8.07
C ILE A 83 6.72 -0.23 8.52
N ALA A 84 7.21 -1.04 7.58
CA ALA A 84 7.99 -2.23 7.91
C ALA A 84 9.27 -1.88 8.70
N GLN A 85 9.93 -0.78 8.37
CA GLN A 85 11.09 -0.28 9.11
C GLN A 85 10.73 0.11 10.54
N THR A 86 9.59 0.78 10.73
CA THR A 86 9.12 1.21 12.05
C THR A 86 8.87 0.02 12.98
N PHE A 87 8.32 -1.05 12.45
CA PHE A 87 8.01 -2.28 13.18
C PHE A 87 9.06 -3.39 12.99
N ARG A 88 10.30 -3.04 12.66
CA ARG A 88 11.37 -3.99 12.35
C ARG A 88 11.50 -5.11 13.38
N GLY A 89 11.79 -6.30 12.88
CA GLY A 89 12.08 -7.48 13.70
C GLY A 89 10.87 -8.15 14.34
N THR A 90 9.65 -7.69 14.06
CA THR A 90 8.43 -8.28 14.62
C THR A 90 7.98 -9.55 13.88
N ASN A 91 7.10 -10.31 14.52
CA ASN A 91 6.36 -11.38 13.86
C ASN A 91 5.21 -10.75 13.06
N THR A 92 5.21 -10.97 11.76
CA THR A 92 4.27 -10.36 10.83
C THR A 92 3.51 -11.40 10.05
N ALA A 93 2.18 -11.32 10.05
CA ALA A 93 1.36 -12.10 9.15
C ALA A 93 1.01 -11.29 7.89
N ILE A 94 0.96 -11.97 6.75
CA ILE A 94 0.57 -11.36 5.47
C ILE A 94 -0.53 -12.23 4.86
N PHE A 95 -1.69 -11.62 4.58
CA PHE A 95 -2.78 -12.32 3.91
C PHE A 95 -2.48 -12.46 2.42
N GLN A 96 -2.46 -13.70 1.95
CA GLN A 96 -2.02 -14.09 0.62
C GLN A 96 -3.19 -14.68 -0.23
N PRO A 97 -3.13 -14.62 -1.57
CA PRO A 97 -2.10 -13.93 -2.37
C PRO A 97 -2.28 -12.42 -2.32
N THR A 98 -1.18 -11.66 -2.32
CA THR A 98 -1.22 -10.20 -2.28
C THR A 98 0.01 -9.57 -2.94
N PHE A 99 0.11 -8.25 -2.90
CA PHE A 99 1.21 -7.47 -3.45
C PHE A 99 2.55 -7.85 -2.81
N SER A 100 3.55 -8.17 -3.62
CA SER A 100 4.85 -8.71 -3.18
C SER A 100 5.62 -7.80 -2.24
N GLU A 101 5.46 -6.48 -2.38
CA GLU A 101 6.21 -5.49 -1.60
C GLU A 101 6.00 -5.61 -0.09
N TYR A 102 4.85 -6.08 0.38
CA TYR A 102 4.66 -6.33 1.81
C TYR A 102 5.66 -7.35 2.36
N ALA A 103 5.82 -8.46 1.66
CA ALA A 103 6.76 -9.51 2.08
C ALA A 103 8.21 -9.06 1.95
N ASP A 104 8.52 -8.29 0.91
CA ASP A 104 9.86 -7.81 0.60
C ASP A 104 10.32 -6.78 1.61
N ALA A 105 9.47 -5.79 1.92
CA ALA A 105 9.73 -4.81 2.95
C ALA A 105 9.93 -5.47 4.33
N CYS A 106 9.07 -6.42 4.67
CA CYS A 106 9.20 -7.16 5.93
C CYS A 106 10.52 -7.94 6.01
N ARG A 107 10.90 -8.67 4.96
CA ARG A 107 12.16 -9.43 4.91
C ARG A 107 13.37 -8.51 5.02
N MET A 108 13.35 -7.36 4.31
CA MET A 108 14.43 -6.37 4.37
C MET A 108 14.65 -5.83 5.77
N HIS A 109 13.58 -5.66 6.54
CA HIS A 109 13.64 -5.14 7.91
C HIS A 109 13.63 -6.22 9.00
N GLY A 110 13.92 -7.49 8.63
CA GLY A 110 14.17 -8.58 9.57
C GLY A 110 12.93 -9.13 10.27
N HIS A 111 11.73 -8.95 9.69
CA HIS A 111 10.52 -9.54 10.22
C HIS A 111 10.51 -11.07 10.05
N ARG A 112 9.89 -11.76 10.99
CA ARG A 112 9.49 -13.14 10.83
C ARG A 112 8.12 -13.19 10.14
N VAL A 113 8.12 -13.52 8.85
CA VAL A 113 6.93 -13.44 8.01
C VAL A 113 6.20 -14.78 7.97
N ALA A 114 4.92 -14.77 8.34
CA ALA A 114 3.98 -15.88 8.20
C ALA A 114 2.96 -15.56 7.10
N SER A 115 2.83 -16.43 6.11
CA SER A 115 1.77 -16.31 5.09
C SER A 115 0.46 -16.91 5.59
N MET A 116 -0.62 -16.16 5.47
CA MET A 116 -1.98 -16.60 5.79
C MET A 116 -2.83 -16.66 4.53
N TYR A 117 -3.49 -17.78 4.27
CA TYR A 117 -4.36 -17.99 3.11
C TYR A 117 -5.85 -18.03 3.49
N LYS A 118 -6.14 -17.95 4.77
CA LYS A 118 -7.50 -17.85 5.30
C LYS A 118 -7.52 -16.76 6.36
N LEU A 119 -8.53 -15.93 6.30
CA LEU A 119 -8.78 -14.93 7.35
C LEU A 119 -9.46 -15.62 8.54
N PRO A 120 -9.21 -15.14 9.77
CA PRO A 120 -9.97 -15.58 10.94
C PRO A 120 -11.47 -15.38 10.71
N THR A 121 -12.28 -16.30 11.21
CA THR A 121 -13.75 -16.24 11.09
C THR A 121 -14.40 -15.95 12.44
N ALA A 122 -15.70 -15.66 12.42
CA ALA A 122 -16.48 -15.46 13.65
C ALA A 122 -16.42 -16.68 14.60
N GLU A 123 -16.34 -17.90 14.04
CA GLU A 123 -16.16 -19.14 14.81
C GLU A 123 -14.81 -19.19 15.54
N GLY A 124 -13.76 -18.56 14.94
CA GLY A 124 -12.45 -18.37 15.54
C GLY A 124 -12.30 -17.07 16.34
N ASN A 125 -13.38 -16.37 16.64
CA ASN A 125 -13.39 -15.07 17.34
C ASN A 125 -12.49 -14.02 16.67
N TYR A 126 -12.30 -14.08 15.35
CA TYR A 126 -11.43 -13.17 14.57
C TYR A 126 -9.97 -13.10 15.06
N LEU A 127 -9.48 -14.08 15.81
CA LEU A 127 -8.16 -14.03 16.41
C LEU A 127 -7.06 -14.38 15.40
N LEU A 128 -6.04 -13.55 15.37
CA LEU A 128 -4.75 -13.85 14.75
C LEU A 128 -3.88 -14.66 15.72
N PRO A 129 -2.85 -15.38 15.23
CA PRO A 129 -1.90 -16.05 16.11
C PRO A 129 -1.34 -15.08 17.17
N PRO A 130 -1.20 -15.51 18.43
CA PRO A 130 -0.94 -14.60 19.56
C PRO A 130 0.44 -13.95 19.53
N ASP A 131 1.36 -14.46 18.75
CA ASP A 131 2.71 -13.93 18.56
C ASP A 131 2.79 -12.88 17.43
N ILE A 132 1.75 -12.72 16.61
CA ILE A 132 1.69 -11.72 15.56
C ILE A 132 1.57 -10.31 16.19
N ARG A 133 2.39 -9.38 15.68
CA ARG A 133 2.43 -7.99 16.09
C ARG A 133 2.15 -7.02 14.94
N MET A 134 2.09 -7.55 13.74
CA MET A 134 1.80 -6.78 12.54
C MET A 134 1.06 -7.66 11.55
N PHE A 135 0.04 -7.11 10.89
CA PHE A 135 -0.76 -7.81 9.90
C PHE A 135 -0.94 -6.98 8.65
N TRP A 136 -0.46 -7.50 7.51
CA TRP A 136 -0.70 -6.89 6.21
C TRP A 136 -1.93 -7.47 5.54
N LEU A 137 -2.86 -6.58 5.22
CA LEU A 137 -4.09 -6.88 4.51
C LEU A 137 -4.33 -5.81 3.44
N CYS A 138 -4.36 -6.21 2.18
CA CYS A 138 -4.63 -5.33 1.05
C CYS A 138 -6.14 -5.30 0.75
N ASN A 139 -6.75 -4.12 0.78
CA ASN A 139 -8.19 -3.98 0.54
C ASN A 139 -8.52 -2.69 -0.26
N PRO A 140 -9.03 -2.76 -1.50
CA PRO A 140 -9.20 -3.98 -2.33
C PRO A 140 -7.87 -4.70 -2.57
N ASN A 141 -7.90 -6.03 -2.65
CA ASN A 141 -6.68 -6.81 -2.77
C ASN A 141 -6.05 -6.75 -4.16
N ASN A 142 -4.77 -6.50 -4.22
CA ASN A 142 -3.96 -6.69 -5.42
C ASN A 142 -3.25 -8.07 -5.32
N PRO A 143 -3.43 -9.03 -6.27
CA PRO A 143 -4.01 -8.84 -7.61
C PRO A 143 -5.47 -9.26 -7.75
N THR A 144 -6.12 -9.82 -6.75
CA THR A 144 -7.41 -10.52 -6.90
C THR A 144 -8.61 -9.58 -7.07
N GLY A 145 -8.48 -8.30 -6.69
CA GLY A 145 -9.60 -7.36 -6.65
C GLY A 145 -10.63 -7.64 -5.56
N ALA A 146 -10.40 -8.64 -4.72
CA ALA A 146 -11.32 -8.97 -3.64
C ALA A 146 -11.43 -7.82 -2.63
N VAL A 147 -12.65 -7.57 -2.18
CA VAL A 147 -12.97 -6.55 -1.17
C VAL A 147 -13.45 -7.23 0.10
N ILE A 148 -12.89 -6.80 1.21
CA ILE A 148 -13.28 -7.24 2.54
C ILE A 148 -14.18 -6.19 3.16
N GLU A 149 -15.30 -6.63 3.71
CA GLU A 149 -16.30 -5.77 4.31
C GLU A 149 -15.75 -5.00 5.53
N LYS A 150 -16.15 -3.72 5.65
CA LYS A 150 -15.73 -2.85 6.75
C LYS A 150 -16.07 -3.42 8.13
N ALA A 151 -17.23 -4.07 8.25
CA ALA A 151 -17.66 -4.70 9.50
C ALA A 151 -16.69 -5.79 9.94
N TYR A 152 -16.26 -6.64 9.01
CA TYR A 152 -15.25 -7.67 9.28
C TYR A 152 -13.91 -7.06 9.73
N LEU A 153 -13.44 -6.01 9.06
CA LEU A 153 -12.18 -5.34 9.44
C LEU A 153 -12.24 -4.76 10.85
N LYS A 154 -13.40 -4.22 11.23
CA LYS A 154 -13.63 -3.70 12.58
C LYS A 154 -13.51 -4.79 13.62
N GLU A 155 -14.22 -5.91 13.44
CA GLU A 155 -14.15 -7.07 14.33
C GLU A 155 -12.72 -7.60 14.44
N LEU A 156 -12.00 -7.72 13.30
CA LEU A 156 -10.61 -8.18 13.28
C LEU A 156 -9.70 -7.27 14.13
N ILE A 157 -9.83 -5.96 14.02
CA ILE A 157 -9.02 -5.00 14.77
C ILE A 157 -9.37 -5.06 16.27
N GLU A 158 -10.65 -5.07 16.61
CA GLU A 158 -11.12 -5.08 18.00
C GLU A 158 -10.70 -6.33 18.77
N HIS A 159 -10.63 -7.49 18.09
CA HIS A 159 -10.22 -8.75 18.70
C HIS A 159 -8.70 -8.97 18.72
N ASN A 160 -7.90 -8.10 18.09
CA ASN A 160 -6.45 -8.24 18.02
C ASN A 160 -5.71 -6.95 18.47
N PRO A 161 -5.91 -6.49 19.71
CA PRO A 161 -5.31 -5.24 20.19
C PRO A 161 -3.79 -5.28 20.30
N GLN A 162 -3.18 -6.45 20.14
CA GLN A 162 -1.72 -6.64 20.16
C GLN A 162 -1.06 -6.39 18.78
N VAL A 163 -1.84 -6.23 17.73
CA VAL A 163 -1.38 -6.10 16.32
C VAL A 163 -1.36 -4.65 15.87
#